data_626b0f59e61d236000b12e329d9d0707
#
_entry.id   626b0f59e61d236000b12e329d9d0707
#
_cell.length_a   1.000
_cell.length_b   1.000
_cell.length_c   1.000
_cell.angle_alpha   90.00
_cell.angle_beta   90.00
_cell.angle_gamma   90.00
#
_symmetry.space_group_name_H-M   'P 1'
#
loop_
_entity.id
_entity.type
_entity.pdbx_description
1 polymer ?
#
loop_
_entity_poly.entity_id
_entity_poly.type
_entity_poly.pdbx_seq_one_letter_code
_entity_poly.pdbx_strand_id
1 'polypeptide(L)'
;MKFPRRFTSGVLMLLSSCAALAQSELDVRIKPSNDELKANIEGYIGSLGDRDEEALLRFSRGAEEQARKAAQALGYYQPQIDSDVKGGEKPRLVLNIDPGEPIRLRNVTVRVDGPAASLKSFRVPKSDLLKSGAVLNHGRYEDAKRVIQNQASRFGYFSGHFTSQKLMVDPRAGVADIELIYDSGPRYALGKVSFEGDTPFDEDLLQRMVPFKAGEPYDS
;
A
#
# COMPACT_ATOMS: atom_id res chain seq x y z
N MET A 1 33.53 79.72 -1.62
CA MET A 1 33.04 78.99 -0.46
C MET A 1 31.93 78.06 -0.90
N LYS A 2 32.17 76.75 -0.99
CA LYS A 2 31.23 75.73 -1.44
C LYS A 2 30.93 74.78 -0.25
N PHE A 3 29.69 74.72 0.18
CA PHE A 3 29.21 73.73 1.17
C PHE A 3 28.76 72.46 0.49
N PRO A 4 29.11 71.27 1.00
CA PRO A 4 28.61 70.02 0.44
C PRO A 4 27.28 69.63 1.13
N ARG A 5 26.30 69.30 0.32
CA ARG A 5 25.02 68.70 0.69
C ARG A 5 25.23 67.23 1.15
N ARG A 6 24.89 66.94 2.40
CA ARG A 6 24.82 65.60 2.92
C ARG A 6 23.49 64.94 2.49
N PHE A 7 23.57 63.92 1.66
CA PHE A 7 22.46 63.01 1.39
C PHE A 7 22.41 61.96 2.52
N THR A 8 21.35 61.96 3.30
CA THR A 8 21.01 60.90 4.23
C THR A 8 20.13 59.90 3.47
N SER A 9 20.73 58.76 3.04
CA SER A 9 19.98 57.60 2.52
C SER A 9 19.33 56.87 3.69
N GLY A 10 18.01 57.00 3.82
CA GLY A 10 17.19 56.14 4.70
C GLY A 10 17.02 54.76 4.09
N VAL A 11 17.64 53.76 4.66
CA VAL A 11 17.40 52.35 4.34
C VAL A 11 16.08 51.95 5.01
N LEU A 12 15.04 51.82 4.19
CA LEU A 12 13.73 51.26 4.60
C LEU A 12 13.87 49.74 4.67
N MET A 13 14.08 49.21 5.87
CA MET A 13 14.13 47.77 6.11
C MET A 13 12.70 47.22 6.09
N LEU A 14 12.29 46.60 4.96
CA LEU A 14 11.06 45.85 4.86
C LEU A 14 11.22 44.54 5.67
N LEU A 15 10.67 44.54 6.88
CA LEU A 15 10.46 43.36 7.69
C LEU A 15 9.37 42.52 6.99
N SER A 16 9.79 41.56 6.17
CA SER A 16 8.92 40.50 5.63
C SER A 16 8.56 39.58 6.79
N SER A 17 7.41 39.84 7.45
CA SER A 17 6.82 38.90 8.40
C SER A 17 6.37 37.65 7.62
N CYS A 18 7.23 36.62 7.61
CA CYS A 18 6.82 35.28 7.24
C CYS A 18 5.86 34.81 8.34
N ALA A 19 4.55 34.99 8.14
CA ALA A 19 3.55 34.35 8.96
C ALA A 19 3.73 32.83 8.74
N ALA A 20 4.38 32.16 9.68
CA ALA A 20 4.37 30.70 9.72
C ALA A 20 2.90 30.31 9.90
N LEU A 21 2.27 29.79 8.85
CA LEU A 21 0.94 29.21 8.93
C LEU A 21 1.01 28.10 9.98
N ALA A 22 0.26 28.25 11.05
CA ALA A 22 0.22 27.29 12.14
C ALA A 22 -0.45 26.03 11.61
N GLN A 23 0.35 25.00 11.34
CA GLN A 23 -0.12 23.72 10.85
C GLN A 23 -0.87 23.00 11.98
N SER A 24 -2.07 22.54 11.70
CA SER A 24 -2.84 21.74 12.66
C SER A 24 -2.22 20.36 12.88
N GLU A 25 -2.38 19.80 14.07
CA GLU A 25 -1.74 18.56 14.48
C GLU A 25 -2.75 17.42 14.64
N LEU A 26 -2.35 16.21 14.23
CA LEU A 26 -3.07 14.96 14.52
C LEU A 26 -2.40 14.24 15.70
N ASP A 27 -3.19 13.90 16.72
CA ASP A 27 -2.75 13.16 17.90
C ASP A 27 -3.56 11.86 18.02
N VAL A 28 -2.96 10.73 17.60
CA VAL A 28 -3.58 9.41 17.65
C VAL A 28 -3.13 8.68 18.91
N ARG A 29 -4.09 8.37 19.79
CA ARG A 29 -3.89 7.69 21.07
C ARG A 29 -4.59 6.33 21.05
N ILE A 30 -3.82 5.26 21.17
CA ILE A 30 -4.32 3.90 21.13
C ILE A 30 -4.08 3.21 22.47
N LYS A 31 -5.09 2.57 23.02
CA LYS A 31 -5.00 1.80 24.25
C LYS A 31 -5.64 0.41 24.06
N PRO A 32 -4.87 -0.70 24.24
CA PRO A 32 -3.42 -0.75 24.52
C PRO A 32 -2.58 -0.23 23.34
N SER A 33 -1.35 0.22 23.61
CA SER A 33 -0.46 0.81 22.59
C SER A 33 -0.18 -0.19 21.45
N ASN A 34 -0.28 0.30 20.20
CA ASN A 34 0.00 -0.45 18.99
C ASN A 34 0.56 0.51 17.92
N ASP A 35 1.87 0.47 17.75
CA ASP A 35 2.58 1.41 16.87
C ASP A 35 2.27 1.18 15.39
N GLU A 36 2.07 -0.09 14.95
CA GLU A 36 1.68 -0.42 13.58
C GLU A 36 0.30 0.15 13.26
N LEU A 37 -0.66 -0.03 14.17
CA LEU A 37 -2.01 0.50 14.01
C LEU A 37 -2.01 2.04 14.02
N LYS A 38 -1.21 2.66 14.88
CA LYS A 38 -1.06 4.11 14.93
C LYS A 38 -0.55 4.66 13.60
N ALA A 39 0.56 4.13 13.10
CA ALA A 39 1.14 4.55 11.83
C ALA A 39 0.18 4.35 10.66
N ASN A 40 -0.58 3.25 10.65
CA ASN A 40 -1.58 2.99 9.62
C ASN A 40 -2.72 4.01 9.66
N ILE A 41 -3.24 4.35 10.84
CA ILE A 41 -4.30 5.36 11.01
C ILE A 41 -3.81 6.75 10.59
N GLU A 42 -2.62 7.14 11.02
CA GLU A 42 -1.99 8.40 10.60
C GLU A 42 -1.82 8.47 9.07
N GLY A 43 -1.43 7.36 8.44
CA GLY A 43 -1.32 7.25 6.98
C GLY A 43 -2.65 7.38 6.25
N TYR A 44 -3.72 6.81 6.79
CA TYR A 44 -5.07 6.91 6.20
C TYR A 44 -5.66 8.32 6.31
N ILE A 45 -5.45 8.99 7.43
CA ILE A 45 -5.96 10.35 7.68
C ILE A 45 -5.13 11.38 6.89
N GLY A 46 -3.82 11.18 6.82
CA GLY A 46 -2.89 12.08 6.14
C GLY A 46 -2.67 13.40 6.89
N SER A 47 -2.15 14.39 6.17
CA SER A 47 -1.90 15.72 6.72
C SER A 47 -3.19 16.49 6.94
N LEU A 48 -3.28 17.17 8.09
CA LEU A 48 -4.41 18.05 8.41
C LEU A 48 -4.25 19.45 7.77
N GLY A 49 -3.04 19.81 7.31
CA GLY A 49 -2.78 21.14 6.74
C GLY A 49 -2.95 22.26 7.76
N ASP A 50 -3.51 23.39 7.32
CA ASP A 50 -3.73 24.63 8.08
C ASP A 50 -5.19 24.82 8.52
N ARG A 51 -5.87 23.70 8.86
CA ARG A 51 -7.27 23.73 9.32
C ARG A 51 -7.38 24.44 10.67
N ASP A 52 -8.32 25.37 10.75
CA ASP A 52 -8.73 25.97 12.02
C ASP A 52 -9.60 24.98 12.84
N GLU A 53 -9.97 25.39 14.04
CA GLU A 53 -10.77 24.57 14.95
C GLU A 53 -12.11 24.15 14.33
N GLU A 54 -12.80 25.08 13.67
CA GLU A 54 -14.10 24.81 13.06
C GLU A 54 -13.98 23.83 11.87
N ALA A 55 -12.93 23.95 11.05
CA ALA A 55 -12.64 23.02 9.97
C ALA A 55 -12.25 21.63 10.52
N LEU A 56 -11.52 21.55 11.65
CA LEU A 56 -11.23 20.29 12.32
C LEU A 56 -12.49 19.63 12.88
N LEU A 57 -13.41 20.39 13.47
CA LEU A 57 -14.70 19.89 13.94
C LEU A 57 -15.54 19.29 12.79
N ARG A 58 -15.56 19.96 11.63
CA ARG A 58 -16.22 19.39 10.43
C ARG A 58 -15.52 18.14 9.91
N PHE A 59 -14.20 18.08 10.01
CA PHE A 59 -13.37 16.97 9.53
C PHE A 59 -13.39 15.76 10.47
N SER A 60 -13.64 15.93 11.76
CA SER A 60 -13.50 14.90 12.80
C SER A 60 -14.24 13.59 12.49
N ARG A 61 -15.51 13.68 12.03
CA ARG A 61 -16.29 12.50 11.62
C ARG A 61 -15.66 11.74 10.45
N GLY A 62 -15.10 12.48 9.49
CA GLY A 62 -14.35 11.88 8.37
C GLY A 62 -13.08 11.19 8.85
N ALA A 63 -12.39 11.78 9.81
CA ALA A 63 -11.18 11.20 10.42
C ALA A 63 -11.50 9.91 11.21
N GLU A 64 -12.58 9.88 11.98
CA GLU A 64 -13.05 8.66 12.64
C GLU A 64 -13.34 7.53 11.65
N GLU A 65 -13.99 7.84 10.54
CA GLU A 65 -14.28 6.87 9.49
C GLU A 65 -12.99 6.35 8.82
N GLN A 66 -12.01 7.23 8.55
CA GLN A 66 -10.72 6.83 8.02
C GLN A 66 -9.94 5.97 9.04
N ALA A 67 -9.97 6.35 10.32
CA ALA A 67 -9.35 5.57 11.38
C ALA A 67 -9.98 4.17 11.51
N ARG A 68 -11.31 4.07 11.36
CA ARG A 68 -12.02 2.78 11.34
C ARG A 68 -11.59 1.90 10.18
N LYS A 69 -11.50 2.46 8.97
CA LYS A 69 -11.01 1.73 7.79
C LYS A 69 -9.56 1.28 7.96
N ALA A 70 -8.71 2.14 8.51
CA ALA A 70 -7.33 1.79 8.81
C ALA A 70 -7.23 0.65 9.84
N ALA A 71 -8.06 0.67 10.88
CA ALA A 71 -8.12 -0.39 11.87
C ALA A 71 -8.60 -1.72 11.26
N GLN A 72 -9.63 -1.69 10.42
CA GLN A 72 -10.13 -2.87 9.71
C GLN A 72 -9.07 -3.49 8.80
N ALA A 73 -8.25 -2.68 8.13
CA ALA A 73 -7.16 -3.17 7.29
C ALA A 73 -6.15 -4.04 8.06
N LEU A 74 -6.00 -3.81 9.36
CA LEU A 74 -5.14 -4.56 10.27
C LEU A 74 -5.90 -5.59 11.13
N GLY A 75 -7.17 -5.87 10.79
CA GLY A 75 -7.98 -6.89 11.46
C GLY A 75 -8.81 -6.42 12.65
N TYR A 76 -8.82 -5.14 12.98
CA TYR A 76 -9.62 -4.59 14.06
C TYR A 76 -10.96 -4.09 13.52
N TYR A 77 -12.00 -4.91 13.62
CA TYR A 77 -13.30 -4.65 12.99
C TYR A 77 -14.31 -3.92 13.88
N GLN A 78 -14.07 -3.89 15.17
CA GLN A 78 -14.97 -3.28 16.15
C GLN A 78 -14.24 -2.24 17.02
N PRO A 79 -13.43 -1.33 16.45
CA PRO A 79 -12.74 -0.32 17.25
C PRO A 79 -13.75 0.69 17.81
N GLN A 80 -13.54 1.09 19.06
CA GLN A 80 -14.18 2.27 19.63
C GLN A 80 -13.28 3.48 19.38
N ILE A 81 -13.83 4.50 18.72
CA ILE A 81 -13.08 5.68 18.29
C ILE A 81 -13.87 6.91 18.70
N ASP A 82 -13.22 7.75 19.50
CA ASP A 82 -13.73 9.05 19.91
C ASP A 82 -12.77 10.15 19.45
N SER A 83 -13.31 11.23 18.90
CA SER A 83 -12.55 12.40 18.49
C SER A 83 -12.79 13.60 19.40
N ASP A 84 -11.74 14.37 19.64
CA ASP A 84 -11.79 15.64 20.36
C ASP A 84 -10.96 16.68 19.60
N VAL A 85 -11.47 17.91 19.50
CA VAL A 85 -10.76 19.02 18.84
C VAL A 85 -10.35 20.02 19.89
N LYS A 86 -9.04 20.32 19.92
CA LYS A 86 -8.46 21.33 20.79
C LYS A 86 -8.08 22.54 19.97
N GLY A 87 -8.68 23.68 20.28
CA GLY A 87 -8.36 24.97 19.68
C GLY A 87 -7.03 25.55 20.18
N GLY A 88 -6.71 26.75 19.72
CA GLY A 88 -5.49 27.50 20.08
C GLY A 88 -4.67 27.88 18.84
N GLU A 89 -3.45 28.37 19.08
CA GLU A 89 -2.55 28.77 17.97
C GLU A 89 -2.20 27.62 17.03
N LYS A 90 -2.15 26.39 17.55
CA LYS A 90 -2.00 25.15 16.77
C LYS A 90 -3.17 24.21 17.09
N PRO A 91 -4.26 24.31 16.34
CA PRO A 91 -5.41 23.45 16.55
C PRO A 91 -5.03 21.98 16.38
N ARG A 92 -5.63 21.10 17.20
CA ARG A 92 -5.27 19.68 17.25
C ARG A 92 -6.51 18.81 17.21
N LEU A 93 -6.49 17.80 16.31
CA LEU A 93 -7.46 16.70 16.33
C LEU A 93 -6.87 15.54 17.13
N VAL A 94 -7.52 15.18 18.22
CA VAL A 94 -7.15 14.03 19.06
C VAL A 94 -8.10 12.88 18.77
N LEU A 95 -7.57 11.72 18.42
CA LEU A 95 -8.33 10.48 18.28
C LEU A 95 -7.96 9.53 19.43
N ASN A 96 -8.93 9.18 20.26
CA ASN A 96 -8.78 8.15 21.29
C ASN A 96 -9.38 6.86 20.80
N ILE A 97 -8.58 5.79 20.74
CA ILE A 97 -8.92 4.55 20.07
C ILE A 97 -8.71 3.37 21.01
N ASP A 98 -9.76 2.63 21.24
CA ASP A 98 -9.69 1.25 21.73
C ASP A 98 -9.89 0.32 20.53
N PRO A 99 -8.86 -0.40 20.06
CA PRO A 99 -8.97 -1.24 18.89
C PRO A 99 -9.84 -2.49 19.10
N GLY A 100 -10.04 -2.90 20.35
CA GLY A 100 -10.68 -4.16 20.69
C GLY A 100 -9.84 -5.37 20.28
N GLU A 101 -10.48 -6.55 20.25
CA GLU A 101 -9.83 -7.79 19.85
C GLU A 101 -9.68 -7.90 18.33
N PRO A 102 -8.50 -8.28 17.81
CA PRO A 102 -8.29 -8.45 16.39
C PRO A 102 -8.91 -9.76 15.89
N ILE A 103 -9.42 -9.74 14.67
CA ILE A 103 -9.85 -10.93 13.93
C ILE A 103 -8.67 -11.87 13.70
N ARG A 104 -8.85 -13.16 13.95
CA ARG A 104 -7.83 -14.18 13.69
C ARG A 104 -8.21 -15.07 12.53
N LEU A 105 -7.22 -15.47 11.75
CA LEU A 105 -7.41 -16.42 10.66
C LEU A 105 -7.71 -17.80 11.23
N ARG A 106 -8.84 -18.38 10.83
CA ARG A 106 -9.25 -19.74 11.19
C ARG A 106 -8.75 -20.74 10.16
N ASN A 107 -9.17 -20.59 8.91
CA ASN A 107 -8.74 -21.43 7.81
C ASN A 107 -8.03 -20.57 6.75
N VAL A 108 -6.89 -21.07 6.27
CA VAL A 108 -6.13 -20.40 5.21
C VAL A 108 -5.79 -21.43 4.15
N THR A 109 -6.39 -21.27 2.97
CA THR A 109 -6.09 -22.06 1.79
C THR A 109 -5.48 -21.15 0.74
N VAL A 110 -4.20 -21.40 0.39
CA VAL A 110 -3.52 -20.73 -0.73
C VAL A 110 -2.95 -21.84 -1.62
N ARG A 111 -3.49 -21.97 -2.83
CA ARG A 111 -3.14 -23.04 -3.75
C ARG A 111 -2.98 -22.52 -5.17
N VAL A 112 -2.07 -23.16 -5.89
CA VAL A 112 -1.88 -22.97 -7.32
C VAL A 112 -2.18 -24.28 -8.01
N ASP A 113 -3.06 -24.23 -9.00
CA ASP A 113 -3.46 -25.36 -9.84
C ASP A 113 -2.84 -25.20 -11.26
N GLY A 114 -2.94 -26.23 -12.06
CA GLY A 114 -2.40 -26.27 -13.42
C GLY A 114 -0.88 -26.56 -13.46
N PRO A 115 -0.24 -26.36 -14.63
CA PRO A 115 1.17 -26.71 -14.84
C PRO A 115 2.15 -26.02 -13.90
N ALA A 116 1.85 -24.81 -13.42
CA ALA A 116 2.70 -24.09 -12.46
C ALA A 116 2.84 -24.83 -11.11
N ALA A 117 1.85 -25.61 -10.70
CA ALA A 117 1.89 -26.39 -9.46
C ALA A 117 3.05 -27.41 -9.44
N SER A 118 3.49 -27.88 -10.61
CA SER A 118 4.60 -28.81 -10.76
C SER A 118 5.96 -28.13 -10.93
N LEU A 119 6.00 -26.80 -11.12
CA LEU A 119 7.23 -26.03 -11.33
C LEU A 119 7.89 -25.74 -10.00
N LYS A 120 9.03 -26.37 -9.71
CA LYS A 120 9.74 -26.21 -8.42
C LYS A 120 10.14 -24.77 -8.09
N SER A 121 10.37 -23.94 -9.10
CA SER A 121 10.70 -22.51 -8.93
C SER A 121 9.47 -21.64 -8.68
N PHE A 122 8.27 -22.11 -8.99
CA PHE A 122 7.03 -21.42 -8.66
C PHE A 122 6.68 -21.66 -7.19
N ARG A 123 6.78 -20.61 -6.37
CA ARG A 123 6.59 -20.74 -4.92
C ARG A 123 5.26 -20.13 -4.49
N VAL A 124 4.41 -20.94 -3.89
CA VAL A 124 3.22 -20.44 -3.20
C VAL A 124 3.66 -19.64 -1.97
N PRO A 125 3.16 -18.41 -1.78
CA PRO A 125 3.50 -17.62 -0.61
C PRO A 125 3.15 -18.37 0.68
N LYS A 126 4.19 -18.68 1.47
CA LYS A 126 4.06 -19.23 2.82
C LYS A 126 4.56 -18.16 3.76
N SER A 127 3.68 -17.53 4.50
CA SER A 127 4.04 -16.54 5.50
C SER A 127 3.48 -16.96 6.85
N ASP A 128 4.27 -16.81 7.89
CA ASP A 128 3.79 -17.00 9.26
C ASP A 128 2.66 -16.03 9.62
N LEU A 129 2.53 -14.96 8.86
CA LEU A 129 1.48 -13.95 9.01
C LEU A 129 0.20 -14.28 8.21
N LEU A 130 0.25 -15.33 7.34
CA LEU A 130 -0.90 -15.81 6.58
C LEU A 130 -1.12 -17.29 6.87
N LYS A 131 -1.36 -17.62 8.14
CA LYS A 131 -1.63 -18.98 8.64
C LYS A 131 -2.73 -18.95 9.70
N SER A 132 -3.30 -20.11 9.99
CA SER A 132 -4.27 -20.25 11.07
C SER A 132 -3.73 -19.72 12.40
N GLY A 133 -4.53 -18.96 13.11
CA GLY A 133 -4.22 -18.28 14.36
C GLY A 133 -3.56 -16.90 14.23
N ALA A 134 -3.02 -16.55 13.05
CA ALA A 134 -2.47 -15.22 12.81
C ALA A 134 -3.58 -14.15 12.79
N VAL A 135 -3.23 -12.92 13.12
CA VAL A 135 -4.15 -11.78 13.00
C VAL A 135 -4.41 -11.48 11.51
N LEU A 136 -5.67 -11.24 11.17
CA LEU A 136 -6.04 -10.82 9.83
C LEU A 136 -5.37 -9.49 9.48
N ASN A 137 -4.71 -9.45 8.33
CA ASN A 137 -4.14 -8.26 7.74
C ASN A 137 -4.45 -8.27 6.23
N HIS A 138 -5.24 -7.29 5.78
CA HIS A 138 -5.66 -7.20 4.38
C HIS A 138 -4.47 -6.99 3.43
N GLY A 139 -3.47 -6.22 3.85
CA GLY A 139 -2.25 -6.02 3.07
C GLY A 139 -1.53 -7.35 2.77
N ARG A 140 -1.45 -8.25 3.76
CA ARG A 140 -0.84 -9.59 3.58
C ARG A 140 -1.62 -10.48 2.61
N TYR A 141 -2.95 -10.38 2.66
CA TYR A 141 -3.82 -11.07 1.71
C TYR A 141 -3.58 -10.57 0.28
N GLU A 142 -3.54 -9.27 0.06
CA GLU A 142 -3.28 -8.67 -1.25
C GLU A 142 -1.83 -8.93 -1.73
N ASP A 143 -0.86 -8.92 -0.82
CA ASP A 143 0.53 -9.28 -1.13
C ASP A 143 0.64 -10.73 -1.63
N ALA A 144 -0.07 -11.66 -1.00
CA ALA A 144 -0.08 -13.06 -1.44
C ALA A 144 -0.61 -13.20 -2.88
N LYS A 145 -1.67 -12.49 -3.22
CA LYS A 145 -2.21 -12.45 -4.59
C LYS A 145 -1.18 -11.90 -5.57
N ARG A 146 -0.58 -10.75 -5.23
CA ARG A 146 0.43 -10.08 -6.05
C ARG A 146 1.65 -10.96 -6.29
N VAL A 147 2.13 -11.67 -5.27
CA VAL A 147 3.27 -12.59 -5.40
C VAL A 147 2.94 -13.72 -6.37
N ILE A 148 1.74 -14.31 -6.29
CA ILE A 148 1.32 -15.38 -7.22
C ILE A 148 1.28 -14.85 -8.66
N GLN A 149 0.64 -13.70 -8.90
CA GLN A 149 0.52 -13.09 -10.22
C GLN A 149 1.87 -12.72 -10.83
N ASN A 150 2.76 -12.13 -10.01
CA ASN A 150 4.11 -11.78 -10.46
C ASN A 150 4.92 -13.03 -10.87
N GLN A 151 4.83 -14.11 -10.09
CA GLN A 151 5.47 -15.36 -10.46
C GLN A 151 4.85 -15.96 -11.73
N ALA A 152 3.53 -15.91 -11.88
CA ALA A 152 2.85 -16.39 -13.09
C ALA A 152 3.36 -15.63 -14.32
N SER A 153 3.42 -14.31 -14.26
CA SER A 153 3.97 -13.48 -15.35
C SER A 153 5.43 -13.80 -15.62
N ARG A 154 6.25 -13.91 -14.57
CA ARG A 154 7.67 -14.22 -14.68
C ARG A 154 7.93 -15.54 -15.43
N PHE A 155 7.16 -16.58 -15.11
CA PHE A 155 7.34 -17.92 -15.69
C PHE A 155 6.48 -18.20 -16.93
N GLY A 156 5.88 -17.16 -17.52
CA GLY A 156 5.13 -17.26 -18.77
C GLY A 156 3.74 -17.86 -18.67
N TYR A 157 3.08 -17.77 -17.52
CA TYR A 157 1.69 -18.18 -17.33
C TYR A 157 0.74 -17.00 -17.51
N PHE A 158 0.71 -16.40 -18.71
CA PHE A 158 0.02 -15.13 -18.98
C PHE A 158 -1.52 -15.24 -19.00
N SER A 159 -2.07 -16.43 -19.17
CA SER A 159 -3.51 -16.68 -19.10
C SER A 159 -4.00 -17.13 -17.73
N GLY A 160 -3.10 -17.19 -16.74
CA GLY A 160 -3.45 -17.58 -15.39
C GLY A 160 -4.39 -16.59 -14.70
N HIS A 161 -5.27 -17.12 -13.87
CA HIS A 161 -6.25 -16.31 -13.14
C HIS A 161 -6.65 -16.98 -11.82
N PHE A 162 -7.20 -16.19 -10.91
CA PHE A 162 -7.77 -16.74 -9.68
C PHE A 162 -9.16 -17.35 -9.95
N THR A 163 -9.32 -18.61 -9.63
CA THR A 163 -10.61 -19.30 -9.63
C THR A 163 -11.37 -19.12 -8.33
N SER A 164 -10.65 -18.81 -7.23
CA SER A 164 -11.24 -18.34 -5.97
C SER A 164 -10.39 -17.26 -5.33
N GLN A 165 -11.04 -16.18 -4.87
CA GLN A 165 -10.47 -15.06 -4.14
C GLN A 165 -11.44 -14.67 -3.03
N LYS A 166 -11.48 -15.48 -1.95
CA LYS A 166 -12.42 -15.24 -0.87
C LYS A 166 -11.69 -14.87 0.40
N LEU A 167 -12.13 -13.79 1.01
CA LEU A 167 -11.83 -13.40 2.37
C LEU A 167 -13.18 -13.25 3.09
N MET A 168 -13.50 -14.23 3.92
CA MET A 168 -14.77 -14.26 4.68
C MET A 168 -14.46 -13.90 6.12
N VAL A 169 -15.03 -12.79 6.60
CA VAL A 169 -14.81 -12.28 7.95
C VAL A 169 -16.10 -12.41 8.75
N ASP A 170 -16.00 -13.01 9.92
CA ASP A 170 -17.06 -13.02 10.93
C ASP A 170 -16.61 -12.19 12.15
N PRO A 171 -16.99 -10.89 12.20
CA PRO A 171 -16.58 -10.02 13.31
C PRO A 171 -17.18 -10.43 14.66
N ARG A 172 -18.32 -11.14 14.67
CA ARG A 172 -18.95 -11.60 15.92
C ARG A 172 -18.21 -12.77 16.52
N ALA A 173 -17.77 -13.68 15.66
CA ALA A 173 -16.97 -14.83 16.07
C ALA A 173 -15.48 -14.51 16.25
N GLY A 174 -15.03 -13.32 15.82
CA GLY A 174 -13.63 -12.92 15.89
C GLY A 174 -12.70 -13.69 14.94
N VAL A 175 -13.25 -14.25 13.85
CA VAL A 175 -12.50 -15.11 12.93
C VAL A 175 -12.66 -14.72 11.46
N ALA A 176 -11.69 -15.14 10.65
CA ALA A 176 -11.77 -15.03 9.20
C ALA A 176 -11.22 -16.29 8.50
N ASP A 177 -11.75 -16.57 7.32
CA ASP A 177 -11.29 -17.63 6.43
C ASP A 177 -10.76 -17.03 5.13
N ILE A 178 -9.66 -17.56 4.63
CA ILE A 178 -9.03 -17.17 3.37
C ILE A 178 -9.04 -18.37 2.42
N GLU A 179 -9.51 -18.15 1.20
CA GLU A 179 -9.39 -19.07 0.09
C GLU A 179 -8.85 -18.34 -1.14
N LEU A 180 -7.61 -18.64 -1.51
CA LEU A 180 -6.94 -18.18 -2.74
C LEU A 180 -6.59 -19.41 -3.57
N ILE A 181 -7.25 -19.58 -4.70
CA ILE A 181 -6.98 -20.66 -5.66
C ILE A 181 -6.67 -20.01 -7.01
N TYR A 182 -5.47 -20.26 -7.52
CA TYR A 182 -4.99 -19.72 -8.78
C TYR A 182 -4.79 -20.84 -9.78
N ASP A 183 -5.44 -20.78 -10.94
CA ASP A 183 -5.15 -21.65 -12.09
C ASP A 183 -4.13 -20.94 -12.99
N SER A 184 -2.99 -21.57 -13.17
CA SER A 184 -1.91 -21.01 -13.99
C SER A 184 -2.23 -20.97 -15.48
N GLY A 185 -3.14 -21.81 -15.97
CA GLY A 185 -3.26 -22.04 -17.40
C GLY A 185 -1.97 -22.63 -18.03
N PRO A 186 -1.86 -22.65 -19.34
CA PRO A 186 -0.68 -23.18 -20.04
C PRO A 186 0.53 -22.26 -19.87
N ARG A 187 1.73 -22.82 -19.88
CA ARG A 187 2.98 -22.07 -19.93
C ARG A 187 3.29 -21.67 -21.37
N TYR A 188 3.53 -20.38 -21.59
CA TYR A 188 3.95 -19.86 -22.89
C TYR A 188 5.42 -20.14 -23.15
N ALA A 189 5.75 -20.33 -24.42
CA ALA A 189 7.11 -20.52 -24.91
C ALA A 189 7.47 -19.38 -25.86
N LEU A 190 8.77 -19.13 -25.96
CA LEU A 190 9.34 -18.14 -26.89
C LEU A 190 9.16 -18.61 -28.33
N GLY A 191 8.70 -17.70 -29.19
CA GLY A 191 8.50 -17.97 -30.63
C GLY A 191 9.77 -17.85 -31.43
N LYS A 192 9.63 -18.05 -32.76
CA LYS A 192 10.69 -17.74 -33.71
C LYS A 192 10.85 -16.23 -33.84
N VAL A 193 12.08 -15.76 -33.98
CA VAL A 193 12.41 -14.36 -34.31
C VAL A 193 12.64 -14.30 -35.83
N SER A 194 11.99 -13.34 -36.50
CA SER A 194 12.26 -12.95 -37.88
C SER A 194 12.77 -11.50 -37.90
N PHE A 195 13.70 -11.25 -38.77
CA PHE A 195 14.25 -9.91 -38.98
C PHE A 195 13.71 -9.38 -40.33
N GLU A 196 13.15 -8.15 -40.28
CA GLU A 196 12.58 -7.50 -41.47
C GLU A 196 13.27 -6.13 -41.68
N GLY A 197 13.45 -5.74 -42.94
CA GLY A 197 14.04 -4.46 -43.33
C GLY A 197 15.48 -4.59 -43.88
N ASP A 198 15.97 -3.50 -44.44
CA ASP A 198 17.35 -3.41 -44.93
C ASP A 198 18.33 -3.28 -43.77
N THR A 199 19.16 -4.28 -43.56
CA THR A 199 20.21 -4.30 -42.55
C THR A 199 21.54 -4.69 -43.19
N PRO A 200 22.67 -4.08 -42.79
CA PRO A 200 23.99 -4.44 -43.29
C PRO A 200 24.52 -5.76 -42.71
N PHE A 201 23.75 -6.40 -41.81
CA PHE A 201 24.14 -7.62 -41.13
C PHE A 201 23.55 -8.85 -41.81
N ASP A 202 24.31 -9.93 -41.85
CA ASP A 202 23.92 -11.23 -42.36
C ASP A 202 22.84 -11.83 -41.43
N GLU A 203 21.82 -12.48 -42.00
CA GLU A 203 20.71 -13.11 -41.24
C GLU A 203 21.23 -14.14 -40.24
N ASP A 204 22.24 -14.91 -40.60
CA ASP A 204 22.88 -15.88 -39.71
C ASP A 204 23.54 -15.22 -38.49
N LEU A 205 24.09 -14.03 -38.66
CA LEU A 205 24.64 -13.25 -37.55
C LEU A 205 23.54 -12.76 -36.62
N LEU A 206 22.47 -12.20 -37.20
CA LEU A 206 21.31 -11.74 -36.43
C LEU A 206 20.66 -12.86 -35.63
N GLN A 207 20.49 -14.04 -36.24
CA GLN A 207 19.94 -15.22 -35.55
C GLN A 207 20.82 -15.68 -34.38
N ARG A 208 22.15 -15.61 -34.51
CA ARG A 208 23.08 -15.92 -33.42
C ARG A 208 23.04 -14.91 -32.27
N MET A 209 22.57 -13.68 -32.51
CA MET A 209 22.41 -12.66 -31.48
C MET A 209 21.14 -12.84 -30.64
N VAL A 210 20.18 -13.67 -31.10
CA VAL A 210 18.97 -13.98 -30.31
C VAL A 210 19.37 -14.81 -29.09
N PRO A 211 19.10 -14.36 -27.86
CA PRO A 211 19.61 -14.99 -26.64
C PRO A 211 18.80 -16.24 -26.21
N PHE A 212 17.86 -16.68 -26.99
CA PHE A 212 16.98 -17.82 -26.70
C PHE A 212 16.67 -18.67 -27.95
N LYS A 213 16.10 -19.82 -27.75
CA LYS A 213 15.63 -20.70 -28.85
C LYS A 213 14.12 -20.74 -28.91
N ALA A 214 13.58 -20.82 -30.12
CA ALA A 214 12.15 -21.03 -30.30
C ALA A 214 11.71 -22.34 -29.62
N GLY A 215 10.60 -22.28 -28.88
CA GLY A 215 10.09 -23.37 -28.06
C GLY A 215 10.63 -23.43 -26.62
N GLU A 216 11.63 -22.62 -26.27
CA GLU A 216 12.05 -22.49 -24.87
C GLU A 216 10.92 -21.90 -24.01
N PRO A 217 10.64 -22.48 -22.83
CA PRO A 217 9.68 -21.90 -21.93
C PRO A 217 10.06 -20.45 -21.55
N TYR A 218 9.10 -19.55 -21.57
CA TYR A 218 9.33 -18.17 -21.14
C TYR A 218 9.77 -18.13 -19.68
N ASP A 219 10.80 -17.31 -19.38
CA ASP A 219 11.31 -17.00 -18.04
C ASP A 219 12.00 -15.61 -18.11
N SER A 220 11.62 -14.67 -17.22
CA SER A 220 12.11 -13.28 -17.23
C SER A 220 12.80 -12.86 -15.93
#